data_e6c92e1f4558a410fc1389281fc6fe5d
#
_entry.id   e6c92e1f4558a410fc1389281fc6fe5d
#
_cell.length_a   1.000
_cell.length_b   1.000
_cell.length_c   1.000
_cell.angle_alpha   90.00
_cell.angle_beta   90.00
_cell.angle_gamma   90.00
#
_symmetry.space_group_name_H-M   'P 1'
#
loop_
_entity.id
_entity.type
_entity.pdbx_description
1 polymer ?
#
loop_
_entity_poly.entity_id
_entity_poly.type
_entity_poly.pdbx_seq_one_letter_code
_entity_poly.pdbx_strand_id
1 'polypeptide(L)'
;MVLIVSSTGEVNTENQNMKIEYDITSGSVNSFTSDTNTTSLIINITATEGGSLKAILPRKIIDSKHEEQDDIFYLLIDGEECKFTETIEDNQRTLTIPYAKESRQIEIIGTETINELVTIDEDLALGTMLRI
;
A
#
# COMPACT_ATOMS: atom_id res chain seq x y z
N MET A 1 15.57 24.66 7.99
CA MET A 1 15.07 23.50 8.74
C MET A 1 14.11 22.73 7.87
N VAL A 2 14.31 21.45 7.79
CA VAL A 2 13.40 20.61 7.00
C VAL A 2 12.31 20.09 7.92
N LEU A 3 11.08 20.36 7.56
CA LEU A 3 9.93 19.87 8.30
C LEU A 3 9.46 18.58 7.64
N ILE A 4 9.54 17.48 8.37
CA ILE A 4 9.05 16.20 7.89
C ILE A 4 7.59 16.10 8.28
N VAL A 5 6.74 16.03 7.27
CA VAL A 5 5.31 15.82 7.48
C VAL A 5 5.02 14.34 7.28
N SER A 6 4.42 13.72 8.27
CA SER A 6 4.00 12.35 8.14
C SER A 6 2.49 12.26 8.32
N SER A 7 1.89 11.30 7.66
CA SER A 7 0.48 11.01 7.86
C SER A 7 0.29 9.52 8.03
N THR A 8 -0.69 9.18 8.85
CA THR A 8 -1.10 7.80 9.07
C THR A 8 -2.52 7.64 8.59
N GLY A 9 -2.84 6.44 8.20
CA GLY A 9 -4.19 6.16 7.77
C GLY A 9 -4.47 4.68 7.79
N GLU A 10 -5.69 4.36 7.46
CA GLU A 10 -6.11 2.98 7.30
C GLU A 10 -7.13 2.87 6.19
N VAL A 11 -7.13 1.72 5.56
CA VAL A 11 -8.02 1.42 4.46
C VAL A 11 -8.73 0.14 4.77
N ASN A 12 -10.04 0.15 4.66
CA ASN A 12 -10.85 -1.00 4.97
C ASN A 12 -11.29 -1.69 3.69
N THR A 13 -11.39 -3.02 3.73
CA THR A 13 -12.00 -3.76 2.64
C THR A 13 -13.50 -3.50 2.65
N GLU A 14 -14.18 -3.81 1.53
CA GLU A 14 -15.62 -3.63 1.44
C GLU A 14 -16.38 -4.30 2.58
N ASN A 15 -15.91 -5.47 2.98
CA ASN A 15 -16.54 -6.23 4.06
C ASN A 15 -16.15 -5.72 5.43
N GLN A 16 -15.20 -4.79 5.50
CA GLN A 16 -14.69 -4.23 6.74
C GLN A 16 -14.10 -5.25 7.70
N ASN A 17 -13.77 -6.43 7.17
CA ASN A 17 -13.15 -7.49 7.99
C ASN A 17 -11.64 -7.36 8.03
N MET A 18 -11.08 -6.55 7.16
CA MET A 18 -9.64 -6.37 7.06
C MET A 18 -9.34 -4.93 6.75
N LYS A 19 -8.17 -4.48 7.17
CA LYS A 19 -7.74 -3.11 6.90
C LYS A 19 -6.24 -3.08 6.64
N ILE A 20 -5.81 -2.09 5.88
CA ILE A 20 -4.41 -1.77 5.68
C ILE A 20 -4.13 -0.52 6.50
N GLU A 21 -3.20 -0.63 7.44
CA GLU A 21 -2.73 0.52 8.17
C GLU A 21 -1.44 1.01 7.52
N TYR A 22 -1.25 2.30 7.45
CA TYR A 22 -0.06 2.84 6.80
C TYR A 22 0.41 4.13 7.45
N ASP A 23 1.70 4.40 7.25
CA ASP A 23 2.36 5.64 7.62
C ASP A 23 3.12 6.13 6.41
N ILE A 24 2.94 7.37 6.02
CA ILE A 24 3.70 7.96 4.92
C ILE A 24 4.33 9.26 5.38
N THR A 25 5.61 9.47 5.02
CA THR A 25 6.31 10.71 5.30
C THR A 25 6.35 11.54 4.03
N SER A 26 6.29 12.86 4.17
CA SER A 26 6.50 13.79 3.04
C SER A 26 5.57 13.54 1.86
N GLY A 27 4.31 13.23 2.14
CA GLY A 27 3.35 12.98 1.08
C GLY A 27 2.04 12.45 1.62
N SER A 28 1.23 11.92 0.73
CA SER A 28 -0.07 11.35 1.08
C SER A 28 -0.37 10.16 0.19
N VAL A 29 -1.18 9.25 0.73
CA VAL A 29 -1.71 8.13 -0.04
C VAL A 29 -3.05 8.54 -0.60
N ASN A 30 -3.25 8.34 -1.89
CA ASN A 30 -4.49 8.70 -2.57
C ASN A 30 -5.45 7.52 -2.68
N SER A 31 -4.91 6.34 -2.94
CA SER A 31 -5.74 5.14 -3.09
C SER A 31 -4.93 3.87 -2.97
N PHE A 32 -5.61 2.79 -2.59
CA PHE A 32 -5.12 1.43 -2.69
C PHE A 32 -6.11 0.67 -3.57
N THR A 33 -5.63 -0.02 -4.58
CA THR A 33 -6.46 -0.88 -5.41
C THR A 33 -5.77 -2.21 -5.63
N SER A 34 -6.55 -3.25 -5.82
CA SER A 34 -6.01 -4.57 -6.14
C SER A 34 -6.23 -4.87 -7.61
N ASP A 35 -5.31 -5.60 -8.21
CA ASP A 35 -5.42 -6.05 -9.59
C ASP A 35 -5.16 -7.55 -9.63
N THR A 36 -6.21 -8.32 -9.87
CA THR A 36 -6.10 -9.78 -9.90
C THR A 36 -5.38 -10.29 -11.13
N ASN A 37 -5.36 -9.51 -12.20
CA ASN A 37 -4.64 -9.91 -13.42
C ASN A 37 -3.14 -9.94 -13.21
N THR A 38 -2.64 -9.03 -12.40
CA THR A 38 -1.20 -8.95 -12.10
C THR A 38 -0.88 -9.43 -10.70
N THR A 39 -1.88 -9.86 -9.94
CA THR A 39 -1.77 -10.23 -8.52
C THR A 39 -1.02 -9.17 -7.73
N SER A 40 -1.45 -7.93 -7.89
CA SER A 40 -0.75 -6.80 -7.28
C SER A 40 -1.68 -5.89 -6.50
N LEU A 41 -1.06 -5.16 -5.59
CA LEU A 41 -1.68 -4.07 -4.85
C LEU A 41 -1.07 -2.78 -5.36
N ILE A 42 -1.90 -1.89 -5.84
CA ILE A 42 -1.45 -0.63 -6.42
C ILE A 42 -1.76 0.50 -5.47
N ILE A 43 -0.74 1.24 -5.09
CA ILE A 43 -0.85 2.35 -4.16
C ILE A 43 -0.51 3.64 -4.89
N ASN A 44 -1.49 4.51 -5.03
CA ASN A 44 -1.26 5.81 -5.64
C ASN A 44 -0.94 6.82 -4.55
N ILE A 45 0.13 7.55 -4.73
CA ILE A 45 0.61 8.51 -3.73
C ILE A 45 0.87 9.86 -4.37
N THR A 46 0.95 10.87 -3.53
CA THR A 46 1.48 12.18 -3.89
C THR A 46 2.69 12.41 -3.02
N ALA A 47 3.88 12.42 -3.62
CA ALA A 47 5.13 12.57 -2.90
C ALA A 47 5.67 13.98 -3.09
N THR A 48 5.62 14.78 -2.03
CA THR A 48 6.10 16.18 -2.10
C THR A 48 7.61 16.24 -1.95
N GLU A 49 8.19 15.27 -1.26
CA GLU A 49 9.62 15.11 -1.09
C GLU A 49 9.94 13.63 -1.09
N GLY A 50 11.21 13.27 -1.06
CA GLY A 50 11.59 11.90 -0.83
C GLY A 50 11.20 11.47 0.58
N GLY A 51 10.77 10.24 0.72
CA GLY A 51 10.32 9.73 2.00
C GLY A 51 10.14 8.24 1.98
N SER A 52 9.26 7.75 2.83
CA SER A 52 8.95 6.33 2.89
C SER A 52 7.49 6.09 3.20
N LEU A 53 7.00 4.97 2.73
CA LEU A 53 5.66 4.47 3.05
C LEU A 53 5.85 3.16 3.81
N LYS A 54 5.27 3.09 5.01
CA LYS A 54 5.19 1.85 5.76
C LYS A 54 3.75 1.36 5.64
N ALA A 55 3.58 0.14 5.20
CA ALA A 55 2.26 -0.44 5.03
C ALA A 55 2.20 -1.79 5.72
N ILE A 56 1.16 -1.99 6.52
CA ILE A 56 0.91 -3.25 7.21
C ILE A 56 -0.18 -3.97 6.42
N LEU A 57 0.23 -5.02 5.74
CA LEU A 57 -0.62 -5.73 4.78
C LEU A 57 -1.08 -7.06 5.34
N PRO A 58 -2.39 -7.21 5.61
CA PRO A 58 -2.92 -8.53 5.94
C PRO A 58 -2.66 -9.50 4.79
N ARG A 59 -2.24 -10.72 5.11
CA ARG A 59 -1.95 -11.72 4.07
C ARG A 59 -3.19 -12.09 3.26
N LYS A 60 -4.38 -11.87 3.81
CA LYS A 60 -5.62 -12.11 3.09
C LYS A 60 -5.86 -11.08 2.00
N ILE A 61 -5.21 -9.92 2.08
CA ILE A 61 -5.31 -8.89 1.05
C ILE A 61 -4.29 -9.14 -0.05
N ILE A 62 -3.05 -9.41 0.32
CA ILE A 62 -1.99 -9.74 -0.63
C ILE A 62 -0.95 -10.60 0.07
N ASP A 63 -0.45 -11.59 -0.64
CA ASP A 63 0.59 -12.46 -0.13
C ASP A 63 1.49 -12.91 -1.27
N SER A 64 2.65 -13.42 -0.92
CA SER A 64 3.59 -13.96 -1.88
C SER A 64 4.17 -15.25 -1.34
N LYS A 65 3.99 -16.32 -2.10
CA LYS A 65 4.45 -17.65 -1.70
C LYS A 65 5.02 -18.40 -2.90
N HIS A 66 5.97 -19.26 -2.60
CA HIS A 66 6.51 -20.21 -3.55
C HIS A 66 6.52 -21.58 -2.88
N GLU A 67 5.79 -22.55 -3.46
CA GLU A 67 5.67 -23.89 -2.92
C GLU A 67 5.23 -23.87 -1.44
N GLU A 68 4.22 -23.05 -1.15
CA GLU A 68 3.63 -22.91 0.19
C GLU A 68 4.54 -22.24 1.22
N GLN A 69 5.70 -21.76 0.79
CA GLN A 69 6.61 -21.02 1.67
C GLN A 69 6.57 -19.54 1.33
N ASP A 70 6.82 -18.70 2.32
CA ASP A 70 6.84 -17.27 2.11
C ASP A 70 7.92 -16.90 1.10
N ASP A 71 7.55 -16.05 0.17
CA ASP A 71 8.46 -15.51 -0.83
C ASP A 71 8.43 -13.99 -0.74
N ILE A 72 9.40 -13.33 -1.33
CA ILE A 72 9.44 -11.88 -1.32
C ILE A 72 8.46 -11.31 -2.34
N PHE A 73 7.96 -10.10 -2.05
CA PHE A 73 7.18 -9.36 -3.03
C PHE A 73 8.13 -8.77 -4.09
N TYR A 74 7.58 -8.55 -5.27
CA TYR A 74 8.25 -7.78 -6.30
C TYR A 74 7.64 -6.39 -6.31
N LEU A 75 8.45 -5.37 -6.18
CA LEU A 75 7.95 -4.03 -5.96
C LEU A 75 8.43 -3.07 -7.03
N LEU A 76 7.49 -2.29 -7.58
CA LEU A 76 7.79 -1.29 -8.59
C LEU A 76 7.30 0.08 -8.11
N ILE A 77 8.11 1.11 -8.35
CA ILE A 77 7.68 2.50 -8.18
C ILE A 77 7.75 3.15 -9.55
N ASP A 78 6.60 3.62 -10.02
CA ASP A 78 6.47 4.22 -11.35
C ASP A 78 7.03 3.31 -12.44
N GLY A 79 6.83 2.00 -12.27
CA GLY A 79 7.27 1.00 -13.24
C GLY A 79 8.69 0.51 -13.10
N GLU A 80 9.45 1.02 -12.14
CA GLU A 80 10.83 0.61 -11.93
C GLU A 80 10.98 -0.16 -10.63
N GLU A 81 11.75 -1.24 -10.69
CA GLU A 81 12.01 -2.05 -9.51
C GLU A 81 12.67 -1.22 -8.42
N CYS A 82 12.21 -1.39 -7.19
CA CYS A 82 12.76 -0.67 -6.06
C CYS A 82 13.05 -1.59 -4.90
N LYS A 83 13.88 -1.12 -3.98
CA LYS A 83 14.22 -1.85 -2.77
C LYS A 83 13.26 -1.46 -1.66
N PHE A 84 13.06 -2.39 -0.76
CA PHE A 84 12.20 -2.18 0.41
C PHE A 84 12.66 -3.11 1.53
N THR A 85 12.17 -2.85 2.75
CA THR A 85 12.42 -3.75 3.87
C THR A 85 11.09 -4.37 4.27
N GLU A 86 11.15 -5.57 4.83
CA GLU A 86 9.96 -6.34 5.14
C GLU A 86 10.09 -7.02 6.50
N THR A 87 8.99 -7.01 7.25
CA THR A 87 8.83 -7.82 8.44
C THR A 87 7.68 -8.77 8.19
N ILE A 88 7.93 -10.06 8.34
CA ILE A 88 6.95 -11.11 8.05
C ILE A 88 6.42 -11.66 9.36
N GLU A 89 5.10 -11.65 9.50
CA GLU A 89 4.41 -12.22 10.63
C GLU A 89 3.40 -13.28 10.14
N ASP A 90 2.80 -14.00 11.06
CA ASP A 90 1.89 -15.09 10.69
C ASP A 90 0.68 -14.65 9.87
N ASN A 91 0.15 -13.46 10.19
CA ASN A 91 -1.09 -12.99 9.56
C ASN A 91 -0.92 -11.72 8.76
N GLN A 92 0.27 -11.13 8.75
CA GLN A 92 0.50 -9.86 8.05
C GLN A 92 1.95 -9.71 7.67
N ARG A 93 2.19 -8.83 6.70
CA ARG A 93 3.53 -8.46 6.26
C ARG A 93 3.63 -6.95 6.26
N THR A 94 4.67 -6.44 6.89
CA THR A 94 4.88 -5.00 6.99
C THR A 94 6.02 -4.61 6.05
N LEU A 95 5.71 -3.72 5.11
CA LEU A 95 6.70 -3.23 4.14
C LEU A 95 7.05 -1.79 4.45
N THR A 96 8.32 -1.47 4.37
CA THR A 96 8.79 -0.09 4.43
C THR A 96 9.43 0.23 3.10
N ILE A 97 8.84 1.15 2.37
CA ILE A 97 9.15 1.41 0.97
C ILE A 97 9.65 2.84 0.82
N PRO A 98 10.96 3.03 0.57
CA PRO A 98 11.46 4.38 0.31
C PRO A 98 11.07 4.82 -1.09
N TYR A 99 10.78 6.09 -1.25
CA TYR A 99 10.42 6.65 -2.55
C TYR A 99 11.07 8.02 -2.73
N ALA A 100 11.20 8.42 -4.00
CA ALA A 100 11.76 9.71 -4.36
C ALA A 100 10.66 10.76 -4.49
N LYS A 101 11.07 12.01 -4.49
CA LYS A 101 10.16 13.12 -4.78
C LYS A 101 9.46 12.88 -6.11
N GLU A 102 8.19 13.22 -6.16
CA GLU A 102 7.34 13.08 -7.35
C GLU A 102 7.00 11.64 -7.73
N SER A 103 7.31 10.67 -6.88
CA SER A 103 6.82 9.30 -7.09
C SER A 103 5.30 9.30 -7.04
N ARG A 104 4.66 8.50 -7.89
CA ARG A 104 3.20 8.51 -8.05
C ARG A 104 2.54 7.18 -7.76
N GLN A 105 3.19 6.08 -8.09
CA GLN A 105 2.53 4.79 -8.00
C GLN A 105 3.50 3.74 -7.49
N ILE A 106 3.05 3.02 -6.48
CA ILE A 106 3.78 1.87 -5.94
C ILE A 106 2.96 0.64 -6.27
N GLU A 107 3.57 -0.34 -6.90
CA GLU A 107 2.92 -1.60 -7.21
C GLU A 107 3.62 -2.71 -6.46
N ILE A 108 2.86 -3.44 -5.64
CA ILE A 108 3.37 -4.57 -4.86
C ILE A 108 2.83 -5.82 -5.52
N ILE A 109 3.69 -6.63 -6.10
CA ILE A 109 3.30 -7.82 -6.85
C ILE A 109 3.58 -9.04 -5.99
N GLY A 110 2.55 -9.84 -5.78
CA GLY A 110 2.65 -11.09 -5.04
C GLY A 110 2.16 -12.25 -5.88
N THR A 111 1.72 -13.31 -5.21
CA THR A 111 1.16 -14.48 -5.88
C THR A 111 -0.33 -14.63 -5.63
N GLU A 112 -0.86 -13.92 -4.64
CA GLU A 112 -2.27 -13.94 -4.31
C GLU A 112 -2.71 -12.54 -3.92
N THR A 113 -3.87 -12.12 -4.38
CA THR A 113 -4.45 -10.85 -3.98
C THR A 113 -5.96 -10.96 -3.90
N ILE A 114 -6.56 -10.12 -3.08
CA ILE A 114 -8.00 -10.03 -2.94
C ILE A 114 -8.61 -9.51 -4.26
N ASN A 115 -9.80 -9.99 -4.60
CA ASN A 115 -10.44 -9.66 -5.87
C ASN A 115 -10.78 -8.18 -6.03
N GLU A 116 -11.26 -7.58 -4.99
CA GLU A 116 -11.65 -6.18 -5.07
C GLU A 116 -11.24 -5.46 -3.80
N LEU A 117 -10.30 -4.56 -3.94
CA LEU A 117 -9.97 -3.62 -2.90
C LEU A 117 -10.16 -2.24 -3.48
N VAL A 118 -11.21 -1.59 -3.07
CA VAL A 118 -11.43 -0.20 -3.41
C VAL A 118 -11.21 0.59 -2.14
N THR A 119 -10.26 1.47 -2.20
CA THR A 119 -9.91 2.25 -1.06
C THR A 119 -10.58 3.58 -1.08
N ILE A 120 -11.09 3.94 0.05
CA ILE A 120 -11.55 5.29 0.26
C ILE A 120 -10.67 5.86 1.35
N ASP A 121 -9.89 6.89 1.01
CA ASP A 121 -9.16 7.67 2.00
C ASP A 121 -10.18 8.27 2.93
N GLU A 122 -9.95 8.24 4.25
CA GLU A 122 -10.92 8.72 5.21
C GLU A 122 -11.33 10.18 4.99
N ASP A 123 -10.38 11.03 4.64
CA ASP A 123 -10.70 12.43 4.35
C ASP A 123 -11.52 12.55 3.08
N LEU A 124 -11.21 11.74 2.08
CA LEU A 124 -12.02 11.67 0.87
C LEU A 124 -13.35 10.99 1.15
N ALA A 125 -13.38 10.02 2.06
CA ALA A 125 -14.60 9.32 2.40
C ALA A 125 -15.65 10.27 2.97
N LEU A 126 -15.25 11.20 3.82
CA LEU A 126 -16.19 12.17 4.35
C LEU A 126 -16.81 13.01 3.23
N GLY A 127 -15.99 13.49 2.29
CA GLY A 127 -16.50 14.23 1.16
C GLY A 127 -17.27 13.38 0.18
N THR A 128 -16.84 12.15 -0.01
CA THR A 128 -17.48 11.24 -0.95
C THR A 128 -18.83 10.76 -0.45
N MET A 129 -18.92 10.45 0.84
CA MET A 129 -20.17 9.98 1.43
C MET A 129 -21.26 11.04 1.35
N LEU A 130 -20.87 12.29 1.39
CA LEU A 130 -21.85 13.38 1.28
C LEU A 130 -22.43 13.48 -0.14
N ARG A 131 -21.83 12.84 -1.11
CA ARG A 131 -22.28 12.90 -2.50
C ARG A 131 -23.11 11.70 -2.92
N ILE A 132 -23.19 10.73 -2.10
CA ILE A 132 -23.90 9.49 -2.43
C ILE A 132 -25.38 9.58 -2.11
#